data_305ced3a20160bb7f056df98f7f51cb5
#
_entry.id   305ced3a20160bb7f056df98f7f51cb5
#
_cell.length_a   1.000
_cell.length_b   1.000
_cell.length_c   1.000
_cell.angle_alpha   90.00
_cell.angle_beta   90.00
_cell.angle_gamma   90.00
#
_symmetry.space_group_name_H-M   'P 1'
#
loop_
_entity.id
_entity.type
_entity.pdbx_description
1 polymer ?
#
loop_
_entity_poly.entity_id
_entity_poly.type
_entity_poly.pdbx_seq_one_letter_code
_entity_poly.pdbx_strand_id
1 'polypeptide(L)'
;MKADDYLSVLRSDDGQGQVGEGAGAKASVPVLLAPLSGVTDLYMRRIARRLGASAVVSEMVAAAEFARGAEEARLRAEGGGVDPHVVQLAGCVPESMAEAARLAEANGADVIDINMGCPAKTVTGGEAGSALMRDIEGATRILAAVRAAVAIPVTVKMRLGWDHASLNAPDLARRAEGLGLAAVTVHGRTRQQFYKGQADWDAIRAVVDAVSIPDFAIGEVVVLAGARACLAASGAAG
;
A
#
# COMPACT_ATOMS: atom_id res chain seq x y z
N MET A 1 16.68 -2.05 -4.42
CA MET A 1 16.32 -3.39 -3.92
C MET A 1 15.49 -4.06 -5.00
N LYS A 2 15.77 -5.31 -5.34
CA LYS A 2 15.00 -6.05 -6.36
C LYS A 2 13.64 -6.46 -5.79
N ALA A 3 12.66 -6.75 -6.67
CA ALA A 3 11.31 -7.20 -6.26
C ALA A 3 11.35 -8.40 -5.30
N ASP A 4 12.29 -9.33 -5.52
CA ASP A 4 12.52 -10.49 -4.65
C ASP A 4 12.91 -10.10 -3.21
N ASP A 5 13.59 -8.96 -3.04
CA ASP A 5 13.99 -8.46 -1.72
C ASP A 5 12.79 -7.95 -0.91
N TYR A 6 11.78 -7.33 -1.57
CA TYR A 6 10.56 -6.88 -0.89
C TYR A 6 9.71 -8.05 -0.41
N LEU A 7 9.52 -9.07 -1.26
CA LEU A 7 8.82 -10.30 -0.85
C LEU A 7 9.58 -11.04 0.26
N SER A 8 10.91 -10.94 0.32
CA SER A 8 11.69 -11.52 1.43
C SER A 8 11.44 -10.78 2.74
N VAL A 9 11.31 -9.45 2.71
CA VAL A 9 10.91 -8.65 3.90
C VAL A 9 9.53 -9.06 4.41
N LEU A 10 8.57 -9.35 3.50
CA LEU A 10 7.24 -9.83 3.86
C LEU A 10 7.22 -11.29 4.36
N ARG A 11 8.25 -12.07 4.04
CA ARG A 11 8.38 -13.49 4.38
C ARG A 11 9.34 -13.75 5.54
N SER A 12 9.91 -12.72 6.15
CA SER A 12 10.77 -12.88 7.34
C SER A 12 9.94 -13.50 8.46
N ASP A 13 10.11 -14.80 8.58
CA ASP A 13 9.44 -15.69 9.52
C ASP A 13 10.22 -15.63 10.84
N ASP A 14 9.95 -14.63 11.65
CA ASP A 14 10.39 -14.64 13.03
C ASP A 14 9.42 -15.50 13.84
N GLY A 15 9.68 -16.80 13.78
CA GLY A 15 9.12 -17.92 14.50
C GLY A 15 8.43 -17.67 15.84
N GLN A 16 7.26 -17.05 15.84
CA GLN A 16 6.31 -17.10 16.96
C GLN A 16 4.85 -17.12 16.48
N GLY A 17 4.48 -18.15 15.75
CA GLY A 17 3.12 -18.44 15.38
C GLY A 17 2.99 -19.91 15.01
N GLN A 18 3.17 -20.81 15.99
CA GLN A 18 2.82 -22.22 15.77
C GLN A 18 1.31 -22.36 15.56
N VAL A 19 0.91 -22.50 14.31
CA VAL A 19 -0.37 -23.12 13.97
C VAL A 19 -0.05 -24.37 13.14
N GLY A 20 -0.14 -25.53 13.81
CA GLY A 20 -0.35 -26.84 13.22
C GLY A 20 0.69 -27.37 12.21
N GLU A 21 1.50 -28.33 12.64
CA GLU A 21 2.29 -29.21 11.78
C GLU A 21 1.40 -29.91 10.75
N GLY A 22 1.73 -29.76 9.48
CA GLY A 22 1.10 -30.52 8.39
C GLY A 22 1.59 -30.12 7.02
N ALA A 23 2.62 -30.82 6.53
CA ALA A 23 2.99 -31.03 5.13
C ALA A 23 3.52 -29.83 4.31
N GLY A 24 4.81 -29.90 3.95
CA GLY A 24 5.42 -29.33 2.75
C GLY A 24 5.21 -27.82 2.56
N ALA A 25 6.20 -27.02 2.95
CA ALA A 25 6.18 -25.57 2.79
C ALA A 25 5.98 -25.16 1.31
N LYS A 26 4.72 -25.05 0.88
CA LYS A 26 4.37 -24.17 -0.23
C LYS A 26 4.57 -22.75 0.29
N ALA A 27 5.34 -21.94 -0.43
CA ALA A 27 5.47 -20.51 -0.14
C ALA A 27 4.05 -19.94 0.12
N SER A 28 3.79 -19.50 1.34
CA SER A 28 2.49 -18.95 1.70
C SER A 28 2.27 -17.65 0.93
N VAL A 29 1.11 -17.48 0.33
CA VAL A 29 0.72 -16.21 -0.30
C VAL A 29 0.71 -15.14 0.79
N PRO A 30 1.43 -14.02 0.61
CA PRO A 30 1.45 -12.96 1.61
C PRO A 30 0.06 -12.32 1.75
N VAL A 31 -0.37 -12.10 3.00
CA VAL A 31 -1.62 -11.41 3.32
C VAL A 31 -1.30 -10.15 4.13
N LEU A 32 -1.68 -8.99 3.60
CA LEU A 32 -1.40 -7.71 4.20
C LEU A 32 -2.67 -7.10 4.81
N LEU A 33 -2.57 -6.51 6.01
CA LEU A 33 -3.64 -5.65 6.51
C LEU A 33 -3.51 -4.28 5.87
N ALA A 34 -4.48 -3.92 5.03
CA ALA A 34 -4.54 -2.62 4.38
C ALA A 34 -4.76 -1.47 5.37
N PRO A 35 -4.27 -0.26 5.06
CA PRO A 35 -4.47 0.92 5.89
C PRO A 35 -5.94 1.33 5.94
N LEU A 36 -6.46 1.56 7.14
CA LEU A 36 -7.83 1.98 7.43
C LEU A 36 -7.79 3.10 8.46
N SER A 37 -8.08 4.34 8.05
CA SER A 37 -8.10 5.50 8.96
C SER A 37 -9.10 5.30 10.10
N GLY A 38 -8.66 5.52 11.33
CA GLY A 38 -9.42 5.30 12.56
C GLY A 38 -9.51 3.82 12.98
N VAL A 39 -8.80 2.91 12.31
CA VAL A 39 -8.84 1.46 12.60
C VAL A 39 -7.44 0.87 12.74
N THR A 40 -6.53 1.13 11.79
CA THR A 40 -5.20 0.51 11.80
C THR A 40 -4.19 1.31 12.63
N ASP A 41 -4.61 1.66 13.85
CA ASP A 41 -3.71 2.19 14.87
C ASP A 41 -2.64 1.16 15.28
N LEU A 42 -1.72 1.55 16.13
CA LEU A 42 -0.64 0.68 16.57
C LEU A 42 -1.15 -0.63 17.21
N TYR A 43 -2.23 -0.57 17.98
CA TYR A 43 -2.76 -1.75 18.69
C TYR A 43 -3.39 -2.75 17.72
N MET A 44 -4.19 -2.27 16.76
CA MET A 44 -4.77 -3.11 15.72
C MET A 44 -3.69 -3.74 14.85
N ARG A 45 -2.66 -3.00 14.47
CA ARG A 45 -1.51 -3.52 13.69
C ARG A 45 -0.79 -4.64 14.44
N ARG A 46 -0.53 -4.48 15.74
CA ARG A 46 0.06 -5.54 16.60
C ARG A 46 -0.82 -6.78 16.66
N ILE A 47 -2.14 -6.63 16.76
CA ILE A 47 -3.08 -7.77 16.76
C ILE A 47 -3.01 -8.50 15.43
N ALA A 48 -3.10 -7.79 14.31
CA ALA A 48 -3.06 -8.40 12.98
C ALA A 48 -1.74 -9.15 12.71
N ARG A 49 -0.59 -8.59 13.13
CA ARG A 49 0.70 -9.30 13.04
C ARG A 49 0.72 -10.58 13.86
N ARG A 50 0.23 -10.56 15.10
CA ARG A 50 0.10 -11.78 15.93
C ARG A 50 -0.83 -12.83 15.32
N LEU A 51 -1.80 -12.42 14.52
CA LEU A 51 -2.72 -13.31 13.79
C LEU A 51 -2.17 -13.78 12.45
N GLY A 52 -0.92 -13.44 12.10
CA GLY A 52 -0.23 -13.96 10.92
C GLY A 52 -0.31 -13.09 9.68
N ALA A 53 -0.72 -11.82 9.77
CA ALA A 53 -0.57 -10.90 8.65
C ALA A 53 0.91 -10.74 8.29
N SER A 54 1.27 -10.88 7.00
CA SER A 54 2.65 -10.76 6.52
C SER A 54 3.22 -9.35 6.70
N ALA A 55 2.36 -8.34 6.54
CA ALA A 55 2.65 -6.96 6.90
C ALA A 55 1.36 -6.22 7.27
N VAL A 56 1.53 -5.11 7.95
CA VAL A 56 0.43 -4.21 8.32
C VAL A 56 0.86 -2.78 8.04
N VAL A 57 -0.01 -2.03 7.38
CA VAL A 57 0.30 -0.66 6.98
C VAL A 57 -0.29 0.31 7.99
N SER A 58 0.45 1.37 8.34
CA SER A 58 -0.02 2.41 9.26
C SER A 58 -1.30 3.07 8.73
N GLU A 59 -2.01 3.78 9.59
CA GLU A 59 -2.97 4.76 9.12
C GLU A 59 -2.28 5.77 8.20
N MET A 60 -3.07 6.41 7.35
CA MET A 60 -2.59 7.45 6.45
C MET A 60 -2.02 8.63 7.23
N VAL A 61 -0.75 8.96 7.00
CA VAL A 61 -0.03 10.07 7.59
C VAL A 61 0.00 11.24 6.59
N ALA A 62 -0.55 12.39 6.97
CA ALA A 62 -0.48 13.59 6.15
C ALA A 62 0.97 14.12 6.10
N ALA A 63 1.60 14.06 4.93
CA ALA A 63 3.03 14.33 4.76
C ALA A 63 3.44 15.73 5.25
N ALA A 64 2.66 16.74 4.89
CA ALA A 64 2.95 18.11 5.29
C ALA A 64 2.83 18.33 6.82
N GLU A 65 1.86 17.66 7.47
CA GLU A 65 1.70 17.72 8.94
C GLU A 65 2.83 16.98 9.64
N PHE A 66 3.23 15.83 9.11
CA PHE A 66 4.30 15.01 9.64
C PHE A 66 5.64 15.75 9.58
N ALA A 67 5.95 16.38 8.44
CA ALA A 67 7.15 17.20 8.27
C ALA A 67 7.20 18.41 9.22
N ARG A 68 6.04 18.96 9.62
CA ARG A 68 5.95 20.04 10.62
C ARG A 68 5.96 19.54 12.07
N GLY A 69 6.03 18.23 12.29
CA GLY A 69 6.09 17.64 13.62
C GLY A 69 4.74 17.57 14.34
N ALA A 70 3.61 17.61 13.63
CA ALA A 70 2.29 17.49 14.23
C ALA A 70 2.16 16.17 15.00
N GLU A 71 1.67 16.23 16.24
CA GLU A 71 1.60 15.10 17.15
C GLU A 71 0.74 13.95 16.59
N GLU A 72 -0.43 14.26 16.04
CA GLU A 72 -1.31 13.25 15.44
C GLU A 72 -0.63 12.49 14.28
N ALA A 73 0.09 13.21 13.41
CA ALA A 73 0.83 12.60 12.31
C ALA A 73 1.97 11.69 12.83
N ARG A 74 2.65 12.10 13.89
CA ARG A 74 3.70 11.31 14.55
C ARG A 74 3.14 10.03 15.17
N LEU A 75 2.01 10.12 15.89
CA LEU A 75 1.33 8.95 16.49
C LEU A 75 0.89 7.94 15.42
N ARG A 76 0.36 8.41 14.29
CA ARG A 76 -0.02 7.54 13.16
C ARG A 76 1.19 6.85 12.51
N ALA A 77 2.32 7.53 12.46
CA ALA A 77 3.57 7.01 11.91
C ALA A 77 4.33 6.07 12.86
N GLU A 78 3.88 5.91 14.11
CA GLU A 78 4.59 5.14 15.12
C GLU A 78 4.65 3.65 14.79
N GLY A 79 5.86 3.04 14.85
CA GLY A 79 6.09 1.62 14.59
C GLY A 79 5.82 0.73 15.78
N GLY A 80 6.21 1.17 16.97
CA GLY A 80 5.94 0.52 18.26
C GLY A 80 6.25 -0.98 18.34
N GLY A 81 7.29 -1.44 17.64
CA GLY A 81 7.71 -2.86 17.59
C GLY A 81 6.87 -3.72 16.63
N VAL A 82 6.17 -3.12 15.69
CA VAL A 82 5.57 -3.82 14.54
C VAL A 82 6.64 -4.00 13.47
N ASP A 83 6.85 -5.21 12.98
CA ASP A 83 7.84 -5.58 11.97
C ASP A 83 7.15 -6.39 10.84
N PRO A 84 7.33 -6.00 9.54
CA PRO A 84 7.95 -4.76 9.09
C PRO A 84 7.13 -3.51 9.46
N HIS A 85 7.83 -2.40 9.75
CA HIS A 85 7.21 -1.11 10.01
C HIS A 85 6.93 -0.36 8.70
N VAL A 86 5.72 -0.43 8.22
CA VAL A 86 5.27 0.23 6.98
C VAL A 86 4.52 1.50 7.29
N VAL A 87 5.05 2.65 6.85
CA VAL A 87 4.42 3.97 7.02
C VAL A 87 3.76 4.42 5.72
N GLN A 88 2.44 4.67 5.76
CA GLN A 88 1.71 5.19 4.60
C GLN A 88 1.64 6.71 4.65
N LEU A 89 2.19 7.36 3.61
CA LEU A 89 2.18 8.81 3.44
C LEU A 89 1.09 9.25 2.45
N ALA A 90 0.44 10.38 2.74
CA ALA A 90 -0.53 11.02 1.86
C ALA A 90 -0.20 12.51 1.69
N GLY A 91 -0.22 12.97 0.45
CA GLY A 91 0.03 14.35 0.06
C GLY A 91 0.01 14.50 -1.45
N CYS A 92 0.09 15.74 -1.93
CA CYS A 92 0.10 16.08 -3.37
C CYS A 92 1.31 16.93 -3.77
N VAL A 93 2.16 17.33 -2.80
CA VAL A 93 3.34 18.15 -3.03
C VAL A 93 4.58 17.25 -2.95
N PRO A 94 5.33 17.06 -4.06
CA PRO A 94 6.47 16.13 -4.11
C PRO A 94 7.53 16.42 -3.03
N GLU A 95 7.85 17.67 -2.77
CA GLU A 95 8.85 18.07 -1.79
C GLU A 95 8.44 17.70 -0.36
N SER A 96 7.19 17.94 0.01
CA SER A 96 6.64 17.56 1.32
C SER A 96 6.57 16.04 1.49
N MET A 97 6.24 15.32 0.41
CA MET A 97 6.22 13.86 0.41
C MET A 97 7.63 13.28 0.60
N ALA A 98 8.62 13.83 -0.09
CA ALA A 98 10.02 13.43 0.04
C ALA A 98 10.57 13.72 1.46
N GLU A 99 10.24 14.87 2.04
CA GLU A 99 10.64 15.23 3.41
C GLU A 99 10.02 14.28 4.44
N ALA A 100 8.71 14.02 4.33
CA ALA A 100 8.02 13.09 5.21
C ALA A 100 8.59 11.65 5.09
N ALA A 101 8.98 11.23 3.89
CA ALA A 101 9.60 9.93 3.68
C ALA A 101 10.96 9.82 4.37
N ARG A 102 11.83 10.84 4.25
CA ARG A 102 13.11 10.87 4.99
C ARG A 102 12.90 10.82 6.50
N LEU A 103 11.93 11.58 7.00
CA LEU A 103 11.60 11.59 8.42
C LEU A 103 11.09 10.23 8.90
N ALA A 104 10.25 9.55 8.12
CA ALA A 104 9.77 8.21 8.44
C ALA A 104 10.92 7.19 8.45
N GLU A 105 11.80 7.21 7.46
CA GLU A 105 13.01 6.36 7.40
C GLU A 105 13.91 6.62 8.62
N ALA A 106 14.18 7.87 8.95
CA ALA A 106 14.98 8.25 10.13
C ALA A 106 14.35 7.80 11.45
N ASN A 107 13.03 7.66 11.50
CA ASN A 107 12.27 7.14 12.65
C ASN A 107 12.10 5.62 12.61
N GLY A 108 12.81 4.90 11.73
CA GLY A 108 12.86 3.44 11.69
C GLY A 108 11.73 2.80 10.89
N ALA A 109 11.18 3.48 9.89
CA ALA A 109 10.33 2.81 8.91
C ALA A 109 11.17 1.87 8.04
N ASP A 110 10.65 0.67 7.79
CA ASP A 110 11.25 -0.32 6.89
C ASP A 110 10.75 -0.15 5.45
N VAL A 111 9.54 0.39 5.29
CA VAL A 111 8.90 0.60 3.99
C VAL A 111 8.10 1.91 4.03
N ILE A 112 8.17 2.69 2.94
CA ILE A 112 7.27 3.80 2.69
C ILE A 112 6.19 3.36 1.70
N ASP A 113 4.91 3.48 2.08
CA ASP A 113 3.79 3.27 1.17
C ASP A 113 3.15 4.63 0.81
N ILE A 114 2.83 4.84 -0.47
CA ILE A 114 2.25 6.11 -0.95
C ILE A 114 0.76 5.91 -1.19
N ASN A 115 -0.06 6.77 -0.57
CA ASN A 115 -1.51 6.72 -0.74
C ASN A 115 -1.96 7.45 -2.01
N MET A 116 -2.48 6.69 -2.97
CA MET A 116 -3.18 7.19 -4.17
C MET A 116 -4.57 6.57 -4.32
N GLY A 117 -5.16 6.12 -3.20
CA GLY A 117 -6.43 5.40 -3.20
C GLY A 117 -7.52 5.96 -2.28
N CYS A 118 -7.19 6.82 -1.31
CA CYS A 118 -8.18 7.36 -0.37
C CYS A 118 -9.23 8.22 -1.10
N PRO A 119 -10.53 7.89 -1.01
CA PRO A 119 -11.57 8.62 -1.72
C PRO A 119 -12.20 9.73 -0.88
N ALA A 120 -11.78 9.92 0.37
CA ALA A 120 -12.38 10.88 1.28
C ALA A 120 -12.28 12.32 0.76
N LYS A 121 -13.36 13.09 0.86
CA LYS A 121 -13.41 14.48 0.36
C LYS A 121 -12.37 15.39 1.03
N THR A 122 -12.07 15.17 2.30
CA THR A 122 -11.03 15.89 3.04
C THR A 122 -9.62 15.68 2.47
N VAL A 123 -9.38 14.53 1.84
CA VAL A 123 -8.12 14.18 1.17
C VAL A 123 -8.14 14.62 -0.29
N THR A 124 -9.18 14.22 -1.04
CA THR A 124 -9.28 14.51 -2.48
C THR A 124 -9.56 16.00 -2.78
N GLY A 125 -10.16 16.73 -1.84
CA GLY A 125 -10.34 18.18 -1.93
C GLY A 125 -9.02 18.95 -1.86
N GLY A 126 -7.98 18.35 -1.26
CA GLY A 126 -6.59 18.83 -1.28
C GLY A 126 -5.74 18.19 -2.39
N GLU A 127 -6.37 17.61 -3.41
CA GLU A 127 -5.71 16.96 -4.57
C GLU A 127 -4.84 15.73 -4.24
N ALA A 128 -4.92 15.22 -3.01
CA ALA A 128 -4.19 14.03 -2.56
C ALA A 128 -5.04 12.73 -2.69
N GLY A 129 -4.46 11.60 -2.33
CA GLY A 129 -5.12 10.32 -2.37
C GLY A 129 -5.57 9.93 -3.79
N SER A 130 -6.82 9.49 -3.95
CA SER A 130 -7.34 9.07 -5.26
C SER A 130 -7.56 10.22 -6.25
N ALA A 131 -7.45 11.50 -5.84
CA ALA A 131 -7.46 12.63 -6.76
C ALA A 131 -6.24 12.60 -7.70
N LEU A 132 -5.12 12.05 -7.25
CA LEU A 132 -3.92 11.85 -8.05
C LEU A 132 -4.14 10.93 -9.26
N MET A 133 -5.16 10.06 -9.22
CA MET A 133 -5.55 9.25 -10.38
C MET A 133 -6.10 10.07 -11.56
N ARG A 134 -6.33 11.37 -11.40
CA ARG A 134 -6.70 12.30 -12.50
C ARG A 134 -5.51 12.97 -13.16
N ASP A 135 -4.35 12.98 -12.47
CA ASP A 135 -3.09 13.57 -12.96
C ASP A 135 -1.94 12.56 -12.78
N ILE A 136 -1.83 11.64 -13.72
CA ILE A 136 -0.80 10.59 -13.68
C ILE A 136 0.62 11.18 -13.74
N GLU A 137 0.81 12.31 -14.42
CA GLU A 137 2.12 12.99 -14.44
C GLU A 137 2.46 13.57 -13.07
N GLY A 138 1.50 14.20 -12.39
CA GLY A 138 1.66 14.68 -11.02
C GLY A 138 1.91 13.52 -10.04
N ALA A 139 1.15 12.43 -10.16
CA ALA A 139 1.35 11.22 -9.40
C ALA A 139 2.78 10.67 -9.61
N THR A 140 3.25 10.59 -10.85
CA THR A 140 4.60 10.12 -11.19
C THR A 140 5.69 10.99 -10.56
N ARG A 141 5.53 12.32 -10.54
CA ARG A 141 6.48 13.22 -9.88
C ARG A 141 6.57 12.95 -8.38
N ILE A 142 5.44 12.66 -7.73
CA ILE A 142 5.42 12.30 -6.30
C ILE A 142 6.16 10.98 -6.06
N LEU A 143 5.86 9.93 -6.86
CA LEU A 143 6.55 8.64 -6.76
C LEU A 143 8.07 8.82 -6.93
N ALA A 144 8.50 9.58 -7.93
CA ALA A 144 9.91 9.83 -8.20
C ALA A 144 10.59 10.58 -7.04
N ALA A 145 9.94 11.61 -6.50
CA ALA A 145 10.48 12.41 -5.39
C ALA A 145 10.66 11.57 -4.12
N VAL A 146 9.65 10.74 -3.76
CA VAL A 146 9.74 9.85 -2.60
C VAL A 146 10.80 8.78 -2.82
N ARG A 147 10.81 8.11 -3.99
CA ARG A 147 11.79 7.05 -4.28
C ARG A 147 13.23 7.56 -4.24
N ALA A 148 13.47 8.79 -4.72
CA ALA A 148 14.79 9.39 -4.69
C ALA A 148 15.21 9.87 -3.29
N ALA A 149 14.26 10.04 -2.37
CA ALA A 149 14.52 10.60 -1.05
C ALA A 149 15.00 9.58 -0.01
N VAL A 150 14.72 8.29 -0.20
CA VAL A 150 14.96 7.22 0.79
C VAL A 150 15.71 6.05 0.19
N ALA A 151 16.44 5.30 1.04
CA ALA A 151 17.12 4.06 0.65
C ALA A 151 16.22 2.84 0.80
N ILE A 152 15.25 2.87 1.71
CA ILE A 152 14.30 1.80 1.98
C ILE A 152 13.31 1.61 0.82
N PRO A 153 12.61 0.46 0.74
CA PRO A 153 11.58 0.22 -0.27
C PRO A 153 10.48 1.26 -0.25
N VAL A 154 10.00 1.59 -1.46
CA VAL A 154 8.81 2.42 -1.66
C VAL A 154 7.76 1.60 -2.39
N THR A 155 6.52 1.64 -1.92
CA THR A 155 5.35 1.02 -2.54
C THR A 155 4.27 2.06 -2.80
N VAL A 156 3.27 1.72 -3.59
CA VAL A 156 2.11 2.59 -3.82
C VAL A 156 0.81 1.82 -3.72
N LYS A 157 -0.17 2.39 -3.02
CA LYS A 157 -1.54 1.86 -2.96
C LYS A 157 -2.48 2.78 -3.72
N MET A 158 -3.17 2.23 -4.75
CA MET A 158 -4.02 2.98 -5.65
C MET A 158 -5.41 2.36 -5.83
N ARG A 159 -6.27 3.02 -6.57
CA ARG A 159 -7.53 2.48 -7.12
C ARG A 159 -7.37 2.20 -8.61
N LEU A 160 -8.38 1.55 -9.24
CA LEU A 160 -8.39 1.30 -10.70
C LEU A 160 -8.30 2.58 -11.54
N GLY A 161 -8.76 3.68 -10.99
CA GLY A 161 -8.79 4.99 -11.62
C GLY A 161 -9.75 5.95 -10.89
N TRP A 162 -9.99 7.12 -11.48
CA TRP A 162 -10.97 8.08 -10.94
C TRP A 162 -12.41 7.60 -11.14
N ASP A 163 -12.74 7.15 -12.36
CA ASP A 163 -14.03 6.63 -12.78
C ASP A 163 -13.86 5.53 -13.83
N HIS A 164 -14.98 4.98 -14.31
CA HIS A 164 -14.95 3.92 -15.32
C HIS A 164 -14.47 4.39 -16.71
N ALA A 165 -14.43 5.69 -16.99
CA ALA A 165 -13.89 6.23 -18.22
C ALA A 165 -12.38 6.43 -18.18
N SER A 166 -11.78 6.36 -16.98
CA SER A 166 -10.36 6.61 -16.71
C SER A 166 -9.74 5.53 -15.82
N LEU A 167 -9.73 4.27 -16.29
CA LEU A 167 -9.08 3.14 -15.63
C LEU A 167 -7.59 3.13 -15.95
N ASN A 168 -6.81 3.96 -15.26
CA ASN A 168 -5.40 4.23 -15.56
C ASN A 168 -4.40 3.61 -14.58
N ALA A 169 -4.86 2.73 -13.68
CA ALA A 169 -3.98 2.01 -12.75
C ALA A 169 -2.84 1.25 -13.46
N PRO A 170 -3.05 0.57 -14.62
CA PRO A 170 -1.95 -0.09 -15.31
C PRO A 170 -0.85 0.86 -15.79
N ASP A 171 -1.19 2.09 -16.21
CA ASP A 171 -0.20 3.09 -16.60
C ASP A 171 0.61 3.58 -15.39
N LEU A 172 -0.06 3.91 -14.30
CA LEU A 172 0.61 4.32 -13.07
C LEU A 172 1.51 3.21 -12.50
N ALA A 173 1.08 1.95 -12.58
CA ALA A 173 1.87 0.80 -12.14
C ALA A 173 3.16 0.63 -12.95
N ARG A 174 3.11 0.75 -14.31
CA ARG A 174 4.33 0.73 -15.15
C ARG A 174 5.29 1.86 -14.79
N ARG A 175 4.76 3.05 -14.52
CA ARG A 175 5.59 4.20 -14.10
C ARG A 175 6.23 3.95 -12.73
N ALA A 176 5.48 3.38 -11.78
CA ALA A 176 5.99 2.98 -10.48
C ALA A 176 7.14 1.97 -10.60
N GLU A 177 6.96 0.91 -11.41
CA GLU A 177 8.02 -0.05 -11.70
C GLU A 177 9.23 0.60 -12.36
N GLY A 178 9.02 1.45 -13.37
CA GLY A 178 10.10 2.17 -14.06
C GLY A 178 10.91 3.10 -13.15
N LEU A 179 10.31 3.59 -12.08
CA LEU A 179 10.97 4.39 -11.03
C LEU A 179 11.65 3.52 -9.96
N GLY A 180 11.49 2.19 -10.01
CA GLY A 180 12.08 1.25 -9.05
C GLY A 180 11.30 1.17 -7.73
N LEU A 181 9.98 1.33 -7.76
CA LEU A 181 9.14 0.97 -6.63
C LEU A 181 9.15 -0.55 -6.43
N ALA A 182 8.96 -0.96 -5.18
CA ALA A 182 9.11 -2.36 -4.79
C ALA A 182 7.83 -3.19 -4.99
N ALA A 183 6.66 -2.57 -4.94
CA ALA A 183 5.38 -3.23 -5.15
C ALA A 183 4.26 -2.21 -5.42
N VAL A 184 3.13 -2.72 -5.91
CA VAL A 184 1.88 -1.97 -6.06
C VAL A 184 0.73 -2.69 -5.35
N THR A 185 -0.20 -1.93 -4.78
CA THR A 185 -1.46 -2.46 -4.20
C THR A 185 -2.64 -1.81 -4.90
N VAL A 186 -3.57 -2.60 -5.41
CA VAL A 186 -4.70 -2.09 -6.20
C VAL A 186 -6.03 -2.44 -5.57
N HIS A 187 -6.81 -1.43 -5.23
CA HIS A 187 -8.20 -1.61 -4.84
C HIS A 187 -9.08 -1.72 -6.09
N GLY A 188 -9.78 -2.84 -6.23
CA GLY A 188 -10.66 -3.17 -7.37
C GLY A 188 -11.89 -2.27 -7.52
N ARG A 189 -11.80 -1.00 -7.19
CA ARG A 189 -12.82 0.04 -7.37
C ARG A 189 -12.21 1.32 -7.91
N THR A 190 -13.03 2.10 -8.61
CA THR A 190 -12.70 3.49 -8.94
C THR A 190 -12.94 4.41 -7.73
N ARG A 191 -12.44 5.66 -7.80
CA ARG A 191 -12.74 6.67 -6.78
C ARG A 191 -14.25 6.99 -6.72
N GLN A 192 -14.91 7.09 -7.86
CA GLN A 192 -16.34 7.43 -7.90
C GLN A 192 -17.24 6.34 -7.30
N GLN A 193 -16.86 5.07 -7.39
CA GLN A 193 -17.57 4.00 -6.71
C GLN A 193 -17.50 4.15 -5.17
N PHE A 194 -16.50 4.81 -4.65
CA PHE A 194 -16.26 4.96 -3.21
C PHE A 194 -16.19 3.59 -2.52
N TYR A 195 -17.26 3.13 -1.87
CA TYR A 195 -17.43 1.79 -1.28
C TYR A 195 -18.69 1.08 -1.81
N LYS A 196 -19.33 1.62 -2.88
CA LYS A 196 -20.54 1.05 -3.47
C LYS A 196 -20.22 -0.05 -4.47
N GLY A 197 -21.16 -0.98 -4.66
CA GLY A 197 -21.00 -2.12 -5.55
C GLY A 197 -19.96 -3.11 -5.04
N GLN A 198 -19.50 -3.99 -5.88
CA GLN A 198 -18.44 -4.97 -5.60
C GLN A 198 -17.10 -4.50 -6.18
N ALA A 199 -15.99 -4.95 -5.57
CA ALA A 199 -14.68 -4.77 -6.16
C ALA A 199 -14.56 -5.63 -7.43
N ASP A 200 -14.02 -5.05 -8.47
CA ASP A 200 -13.75 -5.71 -9.74
C ASP A 200 -12.32 -6.30 -9.69
N TRP A 201 -12.24 -7.57 -9.29
CA TRP A 201 -10.95 -8.27 -9.22
C TRP A 201 -10.40 -8.61 -10.61
N ASP A 202 -11.28 -8.81 -11.61
CA ASP A 202 -10.86 -9.07 -12.98
C ASP A 202 -10.17 -7.84 -13.60
N ALA A 203 -10.64 -6.62 -13.26
CA ALA A 203 -9.99 -5.39 -13.70
C ALA A 203 -8.58 -5.19 -13.11
N ILE A 204 -8.26 -5.82 -11.97
CA ILE A 204 -6.90 -5.80 -11.40
C ILE A 204 -5.94 -6.59 -12.30
N ARG A 205 -6.39 -7.61 -13.04
CA ARG A 205 -5.58 -8.39 -13.98
C ARG A 205 -4.78 -7.51 -14.94
N ALA A 206 -5.39 -6.43 -15.42
CA ALA A 206 -4.71 -5.51 -16.32
C ALA A 206 -3.49 -4.80 -15.68
N VAL A 207 -3.49 -4.66 -14.35
CA VAL A 207 -2.33 -4.14 -13.61
C VAL A 207 -1.28 -5.24 -13.45
N VAL A 208 -1.69 -6.45 -13.07
CA VAL A 208 -0.81 -7.64 -12.95
C VAL A 208 -0.05 -7.86 -14.27
N ASP A 209 -0.77 -7.85 -15.39
CA ASP A 209 -0.18 -8.07 -16.73
C ASP A 209 0.73 -6.90 -17.18
N ALA A 210 0.66 -5.75 -16.50
CA ALA A 210 1.40 -4.55 -16.87
C ALA A 210 2.77 -4.44 -16.20
N VAL A 211 3.04 -5.17 -15.12
CA VAL A 211 4.26 -5.05 -14.30
C VAL A 211 4.84 -6.42 -13.94
N SER A 212 6.12 -6.43 -13.56
CA SER A 212 6.82 -7.60 -13.04
C SER A 212 7.08 -7.53 -11.54
N ILE A 213 6.91 -6.34 -10.94
CA ILE A 213 7.03 -6.18 -9.49
C ILE A 213 5.80 -6.78 -8.79
N PRO A 214 5.93 -7.22 -7.52
CA PRO A 214 4.83 -7.76 -6.76
C PRO A 214 3.62 -6.81 -6.74
N ASP A 215 2.44 -7.38 -6.91
CA ASP A 215 1.17 -6.68 -6.84
C ASP A 215 0.23 -7.33 -5.84
N PHE A 216 -0.56 -6.52 -5.16
CA PHE A 216 -1.51 -6.95 -4.14
C PHE A 216 -2.91 -6.49 -4.50
N ALA A 217 -3.85 -7.45 -4.53
CA ALA A 217 -5.26 -7.18 -4.79
C ALA A 217 -6.01 -6.90 -3.49
N ILE A 218 -6.88 -5.89 -3.52
CA ILE A 218 -7.70 -5.54 -2.35
C ILE A 218 -9.12 -5.16 -2.77
N GLY A 219 -10.06 -5.44 -1.88
CA GLY A 219 -11.47 -5.12 -1.97
C GLY A 219 -12.33 -6.31 -1.59
N GLU A 220 -13.09 -6.21 -0.49
CA GLU A 220 -14.07 -7.22 -0.02
C GLU A 220 -13.51 -8.63 0.25
N VAL A 221 -12.21 -8.74 0.50
CA VAL A 221 -11.60 -9.99 0.92
C VAL A 221 -11.81 -10.14 2.43
N VAL A 222 -12.89 -10.84 2.83
CA VAL A 222 -13.30 -10.96 4.23
C VAL A 222 -13.21 -12.39 4.77
N VAL A 223 -13.06 -13.38 3.88
CA VAL A 223 -12.93 -14.79 4.24
C VAL A 223 -11.96 -15.49 3.30
N LEU A 224 -11.43 -16.64 3.72
CA LEU A 224 -10.45 -17.40 2.93
C LEU A 224 -10.95 -17.76 1.52
N ALA A 225 -12.23 -18.11 1.37
CA ALA A 225 -12.81 -18.38 0.06
C ALA A 225 -12.76 -17.15 -0.87
N GLY A 226 -13.04 -15.94 -0.32
CA GLY A 226 -12.92 -14.67 -1.03
C GLY A 226 -11.47 -14.37 -1.42
N ALA A 227 -10.50 -14.62 -0.53
CA ALA A 227 -9.08 -14.46 -0.86
C ALA A 227 -8.66 -15.35 -2.05
N ARG A 228 -9.05 -16.61 -2.03
CA ARG A 228 -8.77 -17.54 -3.15
C ARG A 228 -9.44 -17.09 -4.46
N ALA A 229 -10.69 -16.64 -4.39
CA ALA A 229 -11.41 -16.12 -5.56
C ALA A 229 -10.74 -14.84 -6.11
N CYS A 230 -10.34 -13.92 -5.23
CA CYS A 230 -9.64 -12.70 -5.60
C CYS A 230 -8.31 -13.01 -6.33
N LEU A 231 -7.49 -13.91 -5.79
CA LEU A 231 -6.23 -14.33 -6.42
C LEU A 231 -6.45 -15.03 -7.76
N ALA A 232 -7.49 -15.88 -7.87
CA ALA A 232 -7.81 -16.56 -9.12
C ALA A 232 -8.27 -15.59 -10.21
N ALA A 233 -9.08 -14.58 -9.86
CA ALA A 233 -9.57 -13.58 -10.79
C ALA A 233 -8.48 -12.57 -11.18
N SER A 234 -7.79 -11.99 -10.20
CA SER A 234 -6.77 -10.97 -10.44
C SER A 234 -5.44 -11.53 -10.94
N GLY A 235 -5.03 -12.71 -10.46
CA GLY A 235 -3.68 -13.25 -10.67
C GLY A 235 -2.60 -12.57 -9.83
N ALA A 236 -3.01 -11.77 -8.84
CA ALA A 236 -2.09 -11.02 -7.98
C ALA A 236 -1.19 -11.93 -7.14
N ALA A 237 -0.06 -11.38 -6.69
CA ALA A 237 0.90 -12.08 -5.85
C ALA A 237 0.45 -12.21 -4.38
N GLY A 238 -0.50 -11.35 -3.94
CA GLY A 238 -1.04 -11.36 -2.58
C GLY A 238 -2.35 -10.60 -2.41
#